data_03ecd8554987f5a285c9633ebbe1bc55
#
_entry.id   03ecd8554987f5a285c9633ebbe1bc55
#
_cell.length_a   1.000
_cell.length_b   1.000
_cell.length_c   1.000
_cell.angle_alpha   90.00
_cell.angle_beta   90.00
_cell.angle_gamma   90.00
#
_symmetry.space_group_name_H-M   'P 1'
#
loop_
_entity.id
_entity.type
_entity.pdbx_description
1 polymer ?
#
loop_
_entity_poly.entity_id
_entity_poly.type
_entity_poly.pdbx_seq_one_letter_code
_entity_poly.pdbx_strand_id
1 'polypeptide(L)'
;MNERDGMMKKILIVDDDAAVTNYLMVFLMQTALFETTVVNDSREVPALLSREAFEVILLDMDMPNVSGLDILRLLRDRGLHVPVIVLTGVADVDLAVRSLKLGAFDYLTKPVEDEHLLEVIDAAISHHNLHHSIEELPRELTRENLTHKDAFERVPTQDPVMIRLLHEAERVAGSSLSVFILGERGTGKEMLARAIHGASPARDRAFVLVDASAQMPEQFPAAFFGQARVWGGDREERPGFLEEAEKGTIYLCEIEHLTRSMQVRLLRVLQTGEYYRENSTQIRKADVRFIVSSSLNLAAEKYQEIFSHDLLYHLMINSLSVPPLRERMGDLPLLIEFFRRQGQSKIPRPVTGFAPAYVELLSKHDYPDNLQELRTIIETSMVNAEGPVVTVEALPPYIRQKIVARAAAGGAGAAS
;
A
#
# COMPACT_ATOMS: atom_id res chain seq x y z
N MET A 1 17.95 -22.38 0.94
CA MET A 1 17.06 -23.50 0.65
C MET A 1 16.48 -23.87 2.01
N ASN A 2 15.34 -23.23 2.33
CA ASN A 2 14.71 -23.37 3.65
C ASN A 2 13.87 -24.67 3.68
N GLU A 3 13.96 -25.42 4.75
CA GLU A 3 13.23 -26.72 4.97
C GLU A 3 11.70 -26.60 4.94
N ARG A 4 11.11 -25.42 4.74
CA ARG A 4 9.66 -25.19 4.62
C ARG A 4 9.11 -25.29 3.18
N ASP A 5 9.94 -25.36 2.15
CA ASP A 5 9.51 -25.41 0.73
C ASP A 5 8.97 -26.78 0.28
N GLY A 6 8.89 -27.78 1.19
CA GLY A 6 8.40 -29.12 0.89
C GLY A 6 7.12 -29.54 1.61
N MET A 7 6.51 -28.68 2.45
CA MET A 7 5.30 -29.02 3.19
C MET A 7 4.06 -28.51 2.45
N MET A 8 3.09 -29.39 2.19
CA MET A 8 1.81 -29.02 1.57
C MET A 8 1.10 -27.96 2.40
N LYS A 9 0.61 -26.91 1.73
CA LYS A 9 -0.08 -25.79 2.37
C LYS A 9 -1.48 -26.22 2.81
N LYS A 10 -1.86 -25.96 4.07
CA LYS A 10 -3.14 -26.40 4.64
C LYS A 10 -4.26 -25.39 4.35
N ILE A 11 -5.31 -25.85 3.69
CA ILE A 11 -6.51 -25.07 3.38
C ILE A 11 -7.72 -25.65 4.11
N LEU A 12 -8.46 -24.79 4.81
CA LEU A 12 -9.75 -25.15 5.39
C LEU A 12 -10.87 -24.74 4.43
N ILE A 13 -11.75 -25.69 4.09
CA ILE A 13 -12.94 -25.46 3.26
C ILE A 13 -14.17 -25.59 4.17
N VAL A 14 -14.95 -24.53 4.26
CA VAL A 14 -16.17 -24.46 5.10
C VAL A 14 -17.36 -24.10 4.24
N ASP A 15 -18.25 -25.06 4.01
CA ASP A 15 -19.43 -24.90 3.17
C ASP A 15 -20.42 -26.04 3.53
N ASP A 16 -21.68 -25.73 3.73
CA ASP A 16 -22.69 -26.74 4.08
C ASP A 16 -23.12 -27.63 2.91
N ASP A 17 -22.81 -27.20 1.67
CA ASP A 17 -23.01 -28.02 0.48
C ASP A 17 -21.84 -28.99 0.26
N ALA A 18 -22.10 -30.28 0.54
CA ALA A 18 -21.13 -31.35 0.35
C ALA A 18 -20.68 -31.52 -1.12
N ALA A 19 -21.47 -31.09 -2.11
CA ALA A 19 -21.07 -31.16 -3.51
C ALA A 19 -20.01 -30.11 -3.81
N VAL A 20 -20.16 -28.90 -3.29
CA VAL A 20 -19.20 -27.81 -3.43
C VAL A 20 -17.88 -28.17 -2.72
N THR A 21 -17.94 -28.60 -1.47
CA THR A 21 -16.73 -28.95 -0.72
C THR A 21 -15.97 -30.11 -1.35
N ASN A 22 -16.66 -31.15 -1.84
CA ASN A 22 -16.02 -32.26 -2.55
C ASN A 22 -15.38 -31.82 -3.86
N TYR A 23 -16.03 -30.94 -4.62
CA TYR A 23 -15.45 -30.39 -5.83
C TYR A 23 -14.17 -29.64 -5.54
N LEU A 24 -14.19 -28.67 -4.62
CA LEU A 24 -13.05 -27.86 -4.23
C LEU A 24 -11.90 -28.72 -3.67
N MET A 25 -12.23 -29.70 -2.82
CA MET A 25 -11.25 -30.63 -2.26
C MET A 25 -10.54 -31.41 -3.38
N VAL A 26 -11.29 -32.03 -4.29
CA VAL A 26 -10.72 -32.84 -5.39
C VAL A 26 -9.88 -31.95 -6.31
N PHE A 27 -10.36 -30.78 -6.65
CA PHE A 27 -9.65 -29.83 -7.48
C PHE A 27 -8.32 -29.39 -6.85
N LEU A 28 -8.32 -28.95 -5.60
CA LEU A 28 -7.11 -28.51 -4.91
C LEU A 28 -6.12 -29.65 -4.68
N MET A 29 -6.58 -30.85 -4.38
CA MET A 29 -5.71 -32.04 -4.24
C MET A 29 -5.02 -32.43 -5.56
N GLN A 30 -5.66 -32.21 -6.72
CA GLN A 30 -5.06 -32.50 -8.04
C GLN A 30 -3.85 -31.61 -8.32
N THR A 31 -3.75 -30.44 -7.72
CA THR A 31 -2.60 -29.54 -7.88
C THR A 31 -1.34 -30.06 -7.16
N ALA A 32 -1.49 -31.01 -6.23
CA ALA A 32 -0.44 -31.52 -5.34
C ALA A 32 0.29 -30.45 -4.51
N LEU A 33 -0.29 -29.25 -4.38
CA LEU A 33 0.28 -28.12 -3.64
C LEU A 33 -0.38 -27.96 -2.26
N PHE A 34 -1.62 -28.49 -2.09
CA PHE A 34 -2.46 -28.21 -0.93
C PHE A 34 -2.91 -29.47 -0.22
N GLU A 35 -2.94 -29.40 1.11
CA GLU A 35 -3.63 -30.31 2.01
C GLU A 35 -4.96 -29.65 2.43
N THR A 36 -6.08 -30.30 2.18
CA THR A 36 -7.41 -29.74 2.43
C THR A 36 -8.11 -30.40 3.60
N THR A 37 -8.68 -29.59 4.49
CA THR A 37 -9.60 -30.01 5.54
C THR A 37 -10.98 -29.47 5.22
N VAL A 38 -12.00 -30.33 5.23
CA VAL A 38 -13.38 -29.97 4.88
C VAL A 38 -14.27 -29.99 6.12
N VAL A 39 -15.09 -28.94 6.29
CA VAL A 39 -16.09 -28.83 7.36
C VAL A 39 -17.44 -28.46 6.74
N ASN A 40 -18.43 -29.34 6.87
CA ASN A 40 -19.79 -29.09 6.39
C ASN A 40 -20.77 -28.62 7.51
N ASP A 41 -20.32 -28.62 8.75
CA ASP A 41 -21.06 -28.05 9.87
C ASP A 41 -20.28 -26.87 10.47
N SER A 42 -20.77 -25.67 10.21
CA SER A 42 -20.12 -24.42 10.65
C SER A 42 -19.88 -24.33 12.16
N ARG A 43 -20.61 -25.13 12.98
CA ARG A 43 -20.43 -25.20 14.44
C ARG A 43 -19.11 -25.83 14.84
N GLU A 44 -18.48 -26.63 14.02
CA GLU A 44 -17.22 -27.31 14.30
C GLU A 44 -15.99 -26.39 14.08
N VAL A 45 -16.15 -25.33 13.29
CA VAL A 45 -15.05 -24.41 12.90
C VAL A 45 -14.33 -23.81 14.12
N PRO A 46 -15.02 -23.30 15.18
CA PRO A 46 -14.35 -22.71 16.33
C PRO A 46 -13.44 -23.67 17.10
N ALA A 47 -13.83 -24.96 17.18
CA ALA A 47 -13.07 -26.00 17.85
C ALA A 47 -11.87 -26.45 16.99
N LEU A 48 -12.04 -26.53 15.68
CA LEU A 48 -11.00 -26.89 14.73
C LEU A 48 -9.89 -25.83 14.70
N LEU A 49 -10.25 -24.55 14.58
CA LEU A 49 -9.30 -23.42 14.61
C LEU A 49 -8.50 -23.30 15.92
N SER A 50 -8.96 -23.94 17.00
CA SER A 50 -8.21 -24.00 18.27
C SER A 50 -7.19 -25.14 18.32
N ARG A 51 -7.24 -26.09 17.37
CA ARG A 51 -6.40 -27.29 17.34
C ARG A 51 -5.43 -27.30 16.16
N GLU A 52 -5.82 -26.71 15.06
CA GLU A 52 -5.06 -26.72 13.81
C GLU A 52 -4.89 -25.31 13.26
N ALA A 53 -3.74 -25.06 12.65
CA ALA A 53 -3.46 -23.83 11.92
C ALA A 53 -3.65 -24.07 10.42
N PHE A 54 -4.25 -23.10 9.75
CA PHE A 54 -4.48 -23.10 8.30
C PHE A 54 -3.84 -21.87 7.67
N GLU A 55 -3.40 -21.99 6.45
CA GLU A 55 -2.80 -20.90 5.68
C GLU A 55 -3.85 -20.09 4.92
N VAL A 56 -5.00 -20.71 4.59
CA VAL A 56 -6.17 -20.06 3.97
C VAL A 56 -7.45 -20.77 4.42
N ILE A 57 -8.54 -20.01 4.55
CA ILE A 57 -9.88 -20.53 4.75
C ILE A 57 -10.73 -20.14 3.53
N LEU A 58 -11.34 -21.12 2.86
CA LEU A 58 -12.42 -20.92 1.90
C LEU A 58 -13.74 -21.03 2.67
N LEU A 59 -14.53 -19.96 2.71
CA LEU A 59 -15.66 -19.82 3.61
C LEU A 59 -16.94 -19.47 2.86
N ASP A 60 -17.92 -20.33 2.92
CA ASP A 60 -19.27 -19.99 2.44
C ASP A 60 -19.97 -19.02 3.40
N MET A 61 -20.82 -18.16 2.83
CA MET A 61 -21.52 -17.13 3.61
C MET A 61 -22.89 -17.58 4.10
N ASP A 62 -23.59 -18.40 3.32
CA ASP A 62 -25.00 -18.77 3.53
C ASP A 62 -25.14 -20.14 4.18
N MET A 63 -24.51 -20.31 5.33
CA MET A 63 -24.57 -21.58 6.06
C MET A 63 -25.62 -21.55 7.19
N PRO A 64 -26.31 -22.68 7.46
CA PRO A 64 -27.21 -22.80 8.60
C PRO A 64 -26.43 -22.74 9.94
N ASN A 65 -27.07 -22.27 10.99
CA ASN A 65 -26.61 -22.19 12.37
C ASN A 65 -25.58 -21.11 12.66
N VAL A 66 -24.40 -21.15 12.04
CA VAL A 66 -23.33 -20.14 12.17
C VAL A 66 -23.01 -19.61 10.78
N SER A 67 -23.32 -18.35 10.53
CA SER A 67 -23.09 -17.72 9.22
C SER A 67 -21.58 -17.47 9.00
N GLY A 68 -21.18 -17.33 7.72
CA GLY A 68 -19.81 -16.93 7.37
C GLY A 68 -19.39 -15.61 8.04
N LEU A 69 -20.32 -14.65 8.20
CA LEU A 69 -20.06 -13.41 8.93
C LEU A 69 -19.72 -13.64 10.41
N ASP A 70 -20.35 -14.61 11.06
CA ASP A 70 -20.08 -14.92 12.46
C ASP A 70 -18.72 -15.58 12.64
N ILE A 71 -18.30 -16.40 11.66
CA ILE A 71 -16.93 -16.98 11.62
C ILE A 71 -15.89 -15.87 11.42
N LEU A 72 -16.13 -14.92 10.50
CA LEU A 72 -15.22 -13.79 10.32
C LEU A 72 -15.07 -12.94 11.59
N ARG A 73 -16.18 -12.68 12.30
CA ARG A 73 -16.15 -11.98 13.59
C ARG A 73 -15.35 -12.77 14.62
N LEU A 74 -15.57 -14.07 14.71
CA LEU A 74 -14.85 -14.96 15.62
C LEU A 74 -13.33 -14.93 15.38
N LEU A 75 -12.89 -14.98 14.11
CA LEU A 75 -11.48 -14.91 13.74
C LEU A 75 -10.87 -13.58 14.21
N ARG A 76 -11.55 -12.47 13.92
CA ARG A 76 -11.12 -11.13 14.33
C ARG A 76 -11.05 -11.00 15.85
N ASP A 77 -12.08 -11.44 16.57
CA ASP A 77 -12.17 -11.28 18.03
C ASP A 77 -11.15 -12.17 18.77
N ARG A 78 -10.69 -13.26 18.14
CA ARG A 78 -9.60 -14.12 18.64
C ARG A 78 -8.21 -13.67 18.18
N GLY A 79 -8.09 -12.64 17.35
CA GLY A 79 -6.82 -12.19 16.79
C GLY A 79 -6.16 -13.23 15.86
N LEU A 80 -6.96 -14.07 15.20
CA LEU A 80 -6.46 -15.05 14.24
C LEU A 80 -6.37 -14.40 12.86
N HIS A 81 -5.15 -14.22 12.35
CA HIS A 81 -4.86 -13.51 11.13
C HIS A 81 -4.78 -14.41 9.87
N VAL A 82 -5.49 -15.56 9.89
CA VAL A 82 -5.57 -16.43 8.72
C VAL A 82 -6.42 -15.76 7.61
N PRO A 83 -5.94 -15.68 6.36
CA PRO A 83 -6.70 -15.10 5.27
C PRO A 83 -7.94 -15.93 4.95
N VAL A 84 -9.08 -15.27 4.81
CA VAL A 84 -10.35 -15.88 4.48
C VAL A 84 -10.80 -15.43 3.11
N ILE A 85 -10.98 -16.38 2.19
CA ILE A 85 -11.60 -16.17 0.89
C ILE A 85 -13.06 -16.58 1.01
N VAL A 86 -13.94 -15.62 0.81
CA VAL A 86 -15.40 -15.83 0.92
C VAL A 86 -15.94 -16.38 -0.39
N LEU A 87 -16.73 -17.44 -0.32
CA LEU A 87 -17.48 -18.01 -1.45
C LEU A 87 -18.94 -17.60 -1.30
N THR A 88 -19.55 -17.03 -2.35
CA THR A 88 -20.94 -16.57 -2.32
C THR A 88 -21.72 -16.99 -3.56
N GLY A 89 -22.97 -17.41 -3.39
CA GLY A 89 -23.84 -17.88 -4.49
C GLY A 89 -24.52 -16.77 -5.29
N VAL A 90 -24.55 -15.55 -4.77
CA VAL A 90 -25.23 -14.40 -5.41
C VAL A 90 -24.26 -13.23 -5.43
N ALA A 91 -24.32 -12.44 -6.51
CA ALA A 91 -23.61 -11.16 -6.58
C ALA A 91 -24.24 -10.13 -5.60
N ASP A 92 -24.27 -10.46 -4.32
CA ASP A 92 -24.69 -9.56 -3.26
C ASP A 92 -23.47 -8.69 -2.86
N VAL A 93 -23.37 -7.56 -3.52
CA VAL A 93 -22.32 -6.57 -3.30
C VAL A 93 -22.27 -6.12 -1.83
N ASP A 94 -23.43 -6.05 -1.17
CA ASP A 94 -23.49 -5.66 0.25
C ASP A 94 -22.86 -6.72 1.16
N LEU A 95 -23.06 -8.00 0.87
CA LEU A 95 -22.46 -9.09 1.63
C LEU A 95 -20.94 -9.17 1.44
N ALA A 96 -20.48 -9.03 0.20
CA ALA A 96 -19.07 -8.94 -0.13
C ALA A 96 -18.40 -7.78 0.62
N VAL A 97 -18.97 -6.58 0.57
CA VAL A 97 -18.46 -5.40 1.30
C VAL A 97 -18.44 -5.63 2.81
N ARG A 98 -19.47 -6.29 3.37
CA ARG A 98 -19.49 -6.58 4.82
C ARG A 98 -18.44 -7.60 5.22
N SER A 99 -18.21 -8.64 4.41
CA SER A 99 -17.18 -9.64 4.69
C SER A 99 -15.77 -9.03 4.67
N LEU A 100 -15.50 -8.16 3.71
CA LEU A 100 -14.23 -7.42 3.62
C LEU A 100 -14.03 -6.48 4.83
N LYS A 101 -15.08 -5.76 5.27
CA LYS A 101 -15.04 -4.93 6.50
C LYS A 101 -14.76 -5.75 7.77
N LEU A 102 -15.11 -7.03 7.77
CA LEU A 102 -14.84 -7.95 8.86
C LEU A 102 -13.48 -8.64 8.78
N GLY A 103 -12.71 -8.37 7.72
CA GLY A 103 -11.35 -8.87 7.56
C GLY A 103 -11.22 -10.07 6.62
N ALA A 104 -12.23 -10.35 5.78
CA ALA A 104 -12.04 -11.30 4.68
C ALA A 104 -10.94 -10.82 3.74
N PHE A 105 -10.14 -11.75 3.24
CA PHE A 105 -9.08 -11.45 2.27
C PHE A 105 -9.65 -11.17 0.90
N ASP A 106 -10.56 -12.02 0.41
CA ASP A 106 -11.25 -11.84 -0.89
C ASP A 106 -12.62 -12.50 -0.88
N TYR A 107 -13.40 -12.27 -1.95
CA TYR A 107 -14.62 -12.99 -2.22
C TYR A 107 -14.65 -13.49 -3.65
N LEU A 108 -15.24 -14.68 -3.84
CA LEU A 108 -15.45 -15.32 -5.14
C LEU A 108 -16.92 -15.69 -5.30
N THR A 109 -17.48 -15.41 -6.47
CA THR A 109 -18.86 -15.80 -6.78
C THR A 109 -18.92 -17.23 -7.29
N LYS A 110 -19.83 -18.05 -6.73
CA LYS A 110 -20.10 -19.40 -7.24
C LYS A 110 -20.93 -19.32 -8.55
N PRO A 111 -20.61 -20.12 -9.59
CA PRO A 111 -19.52 -21.11 -9.64
C PRO A 111 -18.15 -20.46 -9.79
N VAL A 112 -17.16 -20.94 -9.00
CA VAL A 112 -15.81 -20.40 -8.99
C VAL A 112 -15.02 -20.98 -10.16
N GLU A 113 -14.35 -20.13 -10.93
CA GLU A 113 -13.44 -20.56 -12.00
C GLU A 113 -12.12 -21.07 -11.39
N ASP A 114 -11.66 -22.24 -11.83
CA ASP A 114 -10.52 -22.95 -11.28
C ASP A 114 -9.22 -22.15 -11.28
N GLU A 115 -8.90 -21.50 -12.41
CA GLU A 115 -7.69 -20.69 -12.54
C GLU A 115 -7.73 -19.47 -11.58
N HIS A 116 -8.90 -18.82 -11.50
CA HIS A 116 -9.08 -17.65 -10.64
C HIS A 116 -9.02 -18.01 -9.15
N LEU A 117 -9.56 -19.18 -8.75
CA LEU A 117 -9.44 -19.68 -7.39
C LEU A 117 -7.98 -19.88 -6.96
N LEU A 118 -7.15 -20.46 -7.83
CA LEU A 118 -5.73 -20.68 -7.55
C LEU A 118 -4.96 -19.36 -7.42
N GLU A 119 -5.24 -18.40 -8.29
CA GLU A 119 -4.62 -17.07 -8.22
C GLU A 119 -4.94 -16.37 -6.89
N VAL A 120 -6.20 -16.40 -6.46
CA VAL A 120 -6.62 -15.77 -5.20
C VAL A 120 -6.06 -16.51 -3.98
N ILE A 121 -5.98 -17.84 -4.01
CA ILE A 121 -5.34 -18.64 -2.94
C ILE A 121 -3.85 -18.32 -2.84
N ASP A 122 -3.12 -18.27 -3.95
CA ASP A 122 -1.70 -17.94 -3.94
C ASP A 122 -1.44 -16.50 -3.45
N ALA A 123 -2.28 -15.55 -3.85
CA ALA A 123 -2.25 -14.20 -3.33
C ALA A 123 -2.49 -14.15 -1.82
N ALA A 124 -3.50 -14.89 -1.33
CA ALA A 124 -3.84 -14.99 0.09
C ALA A 124 -2.69 -15.55 0.93
N ILE A 125 -2.08 -16.65 0.46
CA ILE A 125 -0.95 -17.28 1.14
C ILE A 125 0.28 -16.37 1.13
N SER A 126 0.56 -15.75 -0.01
CA SER A 126 1.68 -14.80 -0.12
C SER A 126 1.51 -13.63 0.86
N HIS A 127 0.30 -13.10 0.97
CA HIS A 127 -0.06 -12.06 1.92
C HIS A 127 0.08 -12.55 3.37
N HIS A 128 -0.42 -13.74 3.69
CA HIS A 128 -0.33 -14.32 5.04
C HIS A 128 1.12 -14.52 5.47
N ASN A 129 1.96 -15.08 4.59
CA ASN A 129 3.39 -15.27 4.84
C ASN A 129 4.11 -13.94 5.01
N LEU A 130 3.69 -12.91 4.27
CA LEU A 130 4.17 -11.54 4.42
C LEU A 130 3.82 -10.98 5.80
N HIS A 131 2.60 -11.14 6.29
CA HIS A 131 2.17 -10.66 7.62
C HIS A 131 2.78 -11.48 8.75
N HIS A 132 2.81 -12.81 8.64
CA HIS A 132 3.37 -13.68 9.69
C HIS A 132 4.87 -13.42 9.93
N SER A 133 5.63 -13.14 8.86
CA SER A 133 7.04 -12.72 9.00
C SER A 133 7.20 -11.32 9.59
N ILE A 134 6.14 -10.48 9.62
CA ILE A 134 6.14 -9.19 10.34
C ILE A 134 6.02 -9.39 11.84
N GLU A 135 5.18 -10.34 12.28
CA GLU A 135 5.02 -10.68 13.71
C GLU A 135 6.25 -11.39 14.27
N GLU A 136 6.99 -12.14 13.44
CA GLU A 136 8.25 -12.80 13.77
C GLU A 136 9.49 -11.88 13.67
N LEU A 137 9.34 -10.62 13.24
CA LEU A 137 10.46 -9.69 13.21
C LEU A 137 11.06 -9.50 14.61
N PRO A 138 12.39 -9.55 14.78
CA PRO A 138 13.03 -9.33 16.06
C PRO A 138 12.53 -8.05 16.73
N ARG A 139 12.35 -8.07 18.05
CA ARG A 139 11.90 -6.88 18.82
C ARG A 139 12.83 -5.66 18.69
N GLU A 140 14.05 -5.86 18.17
CA GLU A 140 15.05 -4.82 17.92
C GLU A 140 15.37 -4.71 16.42
N LEU A 141 14.40 -4.21 15.62
CA LEU A 141 14.68 -3.83 14.25
C LEU A 141 15.48 -2.54 14.24
N THR A 142 16.59 -2.55 13.50
CA THR A 142 17.42 -1.36 13.26
C THR A 142 17.62 -1.17 11.76
N ARG A 143 18.01 0.03 11.35
CA ARG A 143 18.37 0.28 9.94
C ARG A 143 19.56 -0.55 9.47
N GLU A 144 20.45 -0.89 10.39
CA GLU A 144 21.64 -1.72 10.14
C GLU A 144 21.29 -3.15 9.73
N ASN A 145 20.10 -3.60 10.06
CA ASN A 145 19.60 -4.94 9.72
C ASN A 145 18.95 -5.03 8.33
N LEU A 146 18.76 -3.90 7.63
CA LEU A 146 18.32 -3.90 6.24
C LEU A 146 19.37 -4.54 5.33
N THR A 147 18.94 -5.37 4.40
CA THR A 147 19.82 -6.01 3.41
C THR A 147 20.26 -5.02 2.33
N HIS A 148 19.32 -4.19 1.86
CA HIS A 148 19.52 -3.21 0.79
C HIS A 148 19.63 -1.78 1.33
N LYS A 149 20.54 -1.55 2.28
CA LYS A 149 20.71 -0.25 2.98
C LYS A 149 20.79 0.94 2.04
N ASP A 150 21.51 0.81 0.94
CA ASP A 150 21.73 1.86 -0.05
C ASP A 150 20.41 2.32 -0.70
N ALA A 151 19.49 1.40 -0.93
CA ALA A 151 18.17 1.72 -1.49
C ALA A 151 17.35 2.60 -0.53
N PHE A 152 17.48 2.38 0.78
CA PHE A 152 16.75 3.10 1.82
C PHE A 152 17.49 4.30 2.41
N GLU A 153 18.71 4.62 1.94
CA GLU A 153 19.51 5.75 2.45
C GLU A 153 18.77 7.08 2.35
N ARG A 154 17.99 7.25 1.29
CA ARG A 154 17.21 8.47 1.03
C ARG A 154 15.95 8.61 1.88
N VAL A 155 15.61 7.62 2.70
CA VAL A 155 14.48 7.67 3.65
C VAL A 155 15.05 7.80 5.08
N PRO A 156 15.47 9.00 5.49
CA PRO A 156 16.11 9.19 6.80
C PRO A 156 15.06 9.03 7.90
N THR A 157 15.33 8.11 8.84
CA THR A 157 14.50 7.90 10.04
C THR A 157 15.32 7.23 11.13
N GLN A 158 14.95 7.49 12.36
CA GLN A 158 15.34 6.76 13.58
C GLN A 158 14.09 6.33 14.37
N ASP A 159 12.91 6.65 13.86
CA ASP A 159 11.64 6.29 14.47
C ASP A 159 11.36 4.79 14.33
N PRO A 160 11.00 4.07 15.42
CA PRO A 160 10.78 2.62 15.39
C PRO A 160 9.66 2.19 14.43
N VAL A 161 8.59 2.98 14.29
CA VAL A 161 7.47 2.68 13.38
C VAL A 161 7.95 2.77 11.93
N MET A 162 8.69 3.82 11.60
CA MET A 162 9.28 3.97 10.28
C MET A 162 10.34 2.91 9.98
N ILE A 163 11.18 2.53 10.95
CA ILE A 163 12.17 1.46 10.77
C ILE A 163 11.46 0.15 10.44
N ARG A 164 10.38 -0.18 11.15
CA ARG A 164 9.55 -1.36 10.84
C ARG A 164 8.99 -1.27 9.42
N LEU A 165 8.43 -0.12 9.04
CA LEU A 165 7.94 0.12 7.69
C LEU A 165 9.01 -0.07 6.61
N LEU A 166 10.27 0.31 6.87
CA LEU A 166 11.39 0.07 5.93
C LEU A 166 11.68 -1.43 5.75
N HIS A 167 11.62 -2.22 6.81
CA HIS A 167 11.76 -3.68 6.73
C HIS A 167 10.60 -4.33 5.96
N GLU A 168 9.37 -3.87 6.17
CA GLU A 168 8.20 -4.31 5.40
C GLU A 168 8.38 -3.96 3.92
N ALA A 169 8.82 -2.74 3.63
CA ALA A 169 9.08 -2.27 2.28
C ALA A 169 10.20 -3.07 1.58
N GLU A 170 11.27 -3.40 2.29
CA GLU A 170 12.37 -4.23 1.76
C GLU A 170 11.88 -5.63 1.40
N ARG A 171 11.07 -6.23 2.27
CA ARG A 171 10.52 -7.55 2.03
C ARG A 171 9.60 -7.58 0.82
N VAL A 172 8.67 -6.63 0.72
CA VAL A 172 7.79 -6.50 -0.45
C VAL A 172 8.59 -6.22 -1.71
N ALA A 173 9.72 -5.50 -1.61
CA ALA A 173 10.60 -5.20 -2.75
C ALA A 173 11.09 -6.46 -3.47
N GLY A 174 11.32 -7.56 -2.76
CA GLY A 174 11.74 -8.85 -3.33
C GLY A 174 10.68 -9.58 -4.15
N SER A 175 9.40 -9.16 -4.09
CA SER A 175 8.29 -9.75 -4.83
C SER A 175 7.95 -8.96 -6.09
N SER A 176 7.18 -9.57 -7.01
CA SER A 176 6.59 -8.91 -8.19
C SER A 176 5.24 -8.25 -7.88
N LEU A 177 4.70 -8.42 -6.68
CA LEU A 177 3.37 -7.94 -6.29
C LEU A 177 3.28 -6.42 -6.33
N SER A 178 2.09 -5.92 -6.65
CA SER A 178 1.76 -4.51 -6.55
C SER A 178 1.81 -4.04 -5.10
N VAL A 179 2.25 -2.80 -4.86
CA VAL A 179 2.37 -2.21 -3.53
C VAL A 179 1.52 -0.95 -3.45
N PHE A 180 0.71 -0.83 -2.41
CA PHE A 180 -0.09 0.36 -2.15
C PHE A 180 0.49 1.16 -0.98
N ILE A 181 0.91 2.39 -1.21
CA ILE A 181 1.48 3.27 -0.19
C ILE A 181 0.44 4.29 0.24
N LEU A 182 -0.01 4.19 1.47
CA LEU A 182 -0.93 5.11 2.11
C LEU A 182 -0.17 6.14 2.96
N GLY A 183 -0.66 7.35 3.04
CA GLY A 183 -0.10 8.37 3.93
C GLY A 183 -0.46 9.76 3.46
N GLU A 184 -0.54 10.69 4.38
CA GLU A 184 -0.88 12.07 4.09
C GLU A 184 0.06 12.70 3.04
N ARG A 185 -0.39 13.81 2.46
CA ARG A 185 0.44 14.56 1.52
C ARG A 185 1.78 14.94 2.16
N GLY A 186 2.86 14.80 1.40
CA GLY A 186 4.19 15.18 1.86
C GLY A 186 4.86 14.26 2.88
N THR A 187 4.32 13.09 3.19
CA THR A 187 4.92 12.14 4.16
C THR A 187 6.16 11.42 3.65
N GLY A 188 6.43 11.46 2.33
CA GLY A 188 7.59 10.81 1.72
C GLY A 188 7.24 9.52 0.96
N LYS A 189 5.99 9.34 0.52
CA LYS A 189 5.54 8.16 -0.25
C LYS A 189 6.39 7.90 -1.50
N GLU A 190 6.76 8.94 -2.25
CA GLU A 190 7.63 8.79 -3.42
C GLU A 190 9.04 8.30 -3.04
N MET A 191 9.60 8.80 -1.93
CA MET A 191 10.92 8.35 -1.45
C MET A 191 10.89 6.87 -1.10
N LEU A 192 9.81 6.40 -0.46
CA LEU A 192 9.60 5.00 -0.15
C LEU A 192 9.40 4.16 -1.42
N ALA A 193 8.62 4.64 -2.39
CA ALA A 193 8.41 3.95 -3.67
C ALA A 193 9.74 3.76 -4.44
N ARG A 194 10.59 4.79 -4.47
CA ARG A 194 11.93 4.70 -5.07
C ARG A 194 12.85 3.74 -4.33
N ALA A 195 12.75 3.69 -2.99
CA ALA A 195 13.51 2.76 -2.18
C ALA A 195 13.07 1.31 -2.43
N ILE A 196 11.76 1.04 -2.53
CA ILE A 196 11.21 -0.27 -2.88
C ILE A 196 11.70 -0.71 -4.27
N HIS A 197 11.65 0.18 -5.27
CA HIS A 197 12.20 -0.12 -6.60
C HIS A 197 13.70 -0.41 -6.53
N GLY A 198 14.48 0.42 -5.82
CA GLY A 198 15.92 0.26 -5.66
C GLY A 198 16.35 -1.03 -4.95
N ALA A 199 15.49 -1.55 -4.07
CA ALA A 199 15.70 -2.83 -3.38
C ALA A 199 15.14 -4.05 -4.18
N SER A 200 14.46 -3.82 -5.31
CA SER A 200 13.81 -4.86 -6.11
C SER A 200 14.75 -5.50 -7.14
N PRO A 201 14.41 -6.68 -7.69
CA PRO A 201 15.11 -7.26 -8.83
C PRO A 201 15.12 -6.37 -10.08
N ALA A 202 14.15 -5.44 -10.20
CA ALA A 202 14.04 -4.50 -11.32
C ALA A 202 14.78 -3.17 -11.09
N ARG A 203 15.64 -3.05 -10.07
CA ARG A 203 16.33 -1.80 -9.67
C ARG A 203 17.10 -1.10 -10.80
N ASP A 204 17.61 -1.88 -11.76
CA ASP A 204 18.37 -1.37 -12.92
C ASP A 204 17.47 -1.10 -14.14
N ARG A 205 16.14 -1.25 -14.00
CA ARG A 205 15.12 -1.00 -15.02
C ARG A 205 14.49 0.38 -14.83
N ALA A 206 13.60 0.75 -15.77
CA ALA A 206 12.90 2.02 -15.70
C ALA A 206 12.03 2.15 -14.43
N PHE A 207 12.08 3.33 -13.81
CA PHE A 207 11.13 3.78 -12.79
C PHE A 207 10.35 4.96 -13.36
N VAL A 208 9.12 4.71 -13.78
CA VAL A 208 8.25 5.72 -14.40
C VAL A 208 7.31 6.28 -13.35
N LEU A 209 7.46 7.58 -13.05
CA LEU A 209 6.57 8.30 -12.13
C LEU A 209 5.39 8.87 -12.91
N VAL A 210 4.19 8.54 -12.48
CA VAL A 210 2.94 9.03 -13.06
C VAL A 210 2.10 9.66 -11.96
N ASP A 211 1.90 10.96 -12.04
CA ASP A 211 1.03 11.71 -11.14
C ASP A 211 -0.36 11.83 -11.76
N ALA A 212 -1.35 11.14 -11.16
CA ALA A 212 -2.72 11.15 -11.66
C ALA A 212 -3.38 12.53 -11.54
N SER A 213 -2.97 13.35 -10.56
CA SER A 213 -3.51 14.70 -10.34
C SER A 213 -3.01 15.72 -11.37
N ALA A 214 -1.85 15.47 -11.95
CA ALA A 214 -1.23 16.36 -12.93
C ALA A 214 -1.73 16.10 -14.38
N GLN A 215 -2.50 15.05 -14.61
CA GLN A 215 -2.99 14.65 -15.92
C GLN A 215 -4.41 15.17 -16.17
N MET A 216 -4.66 15.61 -17.41
CA MET A 216 -6.02 15.91 -17.85
C MET A 216 -6.80 14.61 -18.02
N PRO A 217 -8.00 14.44 -17.41
CA PRO A 217 -8.76 13.18 -17.42
C PRO A 217 -8.97 12.60 -18.83
N GLU A 218 -9.19 13.47 -19.82
CA GLU A 218 -9.46 13.08 -21.23
C GLU A 218 -8.18 12.59 -21.96
N GLN A 219 -7.01 13.05 -21.54
CA GLN A 219 -5.73 12.72 -22.17
C GLN A 219 -5.00 11.59 -21.45
N PHE A 220 -5.34 11.38 -20.19
CA PHE A 220 -4.66 10.40 -19.34
C PHE A 220 -4.72 8.97 -19.89
N PRO A 221 -5.86 8.44 -20.42
CA PRO A 221 -5.88 7.10 -21.00
C PRO A 221 -4.87 6.93 -22.14
N ALA A 222 -4.77 7.91 -23.03
CA ALA A 222 -3.81 7.87 -24.15
C ALA A 222 -2.35 7.97 -23.67
N ALA A 223 -2.07 8.76 -22.64
CA ALA A 223 -0.74 8.86 -22.05
C ALA A 223 -0.36 7.57 -21.31
N PHE A 224 -1.30 6.94 -20.61
CA PHE A 224 -1.04 5.76 -19.79
C PHE A 224 -0.95 4.48 -20.61
N PHE A 225 -1.96 4.22 -21.46
CA PHE A 225 -2.07 3.00 -22.26
C PHE A 225 -1.46 3.10 -23.66
N GLY A 226 -1.06 4.30 -24.08
CA GLY A 226 -0.63 4.58 -25.44
C GLY A 226 -1.78 4.79 -26.40
N GLN A 227 -1.46 5.24 -27.60
CA GLN A 227 -2.41 5.53 -28.67
C GLN A 227 -2.01 4.80 -29.96
N ALA A 228 -2.95 4.10 -30.58
CA ALA A 228 -2.75 3.49 -31.88
C ALA A 228 -2.97 4.52 -33.00
N ARG A 229 -2.36 4.30 -34.14
CA ARG A 229 -2.56 5.11 -35.34
C ARG A 229 -3.99 4.99 -35.84
N VAL A 230 -4.65 6.10 -36.08
CA VAL A 230 -5.99 6.13 -36.68
C VAL A 230 -5.85 6.27 -38.19
N TRP A 231 -6.42 5.32 -38.95
CA TRP A 231 -6.43 5.38 -40.42
C TRP A 231 -7.18 6.64 -40.89
N GLY A 232 -6.52 7.46 -41.73
CA GLY A 232 -7.13 8.69 -42.23
C GLY A 232 -7.13 9.90 -41.31
N GLY A 233 -6.48 9.81 -40.13
CA GLY A 233 -6.36 10.90 -39.16
C GLY A 233 -4.91 11.34 -38.96
N ASP A 234 -4.70 12.58 -38.50
CA ASP A 234 -3.38 13.14 -38.20
C ASP A 234 -2.74 12.63 -36.91
N ARG A 235 -3.39 11.66 -36.23
CA ARG A 235 -2.88 11.14 -34.95
C ARG A 235 -1.85 10.05 -35.17
N GLU A 236 -0.61 10.36 -34.78
CA GLU A 236 0.51 9.43 -34.78
C GLU A 236 0.37 8.37 -33.68
N GLU A 237 0.96 7.21 -33.91
CA GLU A 237 1.13 6.18 -32.88
C GLU A 237 2.05 6.72 -31.78
N ARG A 238 1.63 6.57 -30.52
CA ARG A 238 2.44 6.97 -29.35
C ARG A 238 2.43 5.87 -28.32
N PRO A 239 3.61 5.49 -27.78
CA PRO A 239 3.69 4.59 -26.65
C PRO A 239 3.11 5.27 -25.40
N GLY A 240 2.60 4.48 -24.48
CA GLY A 240 2.14 4.94 -23.18
C GLY A 240 3.13 4.62 -22.06
N PHE A 241 2.86 5.13 -20.86
CA PHE A 241 3.69 4.88 -19.68
C PHE A 241 3.87 3.39 -19.39
N LEU A 242 2.88 2.53 -19.69
CA LEU A 242 3.03 1.07 -19.58
C LEU A 242 4.15 0.51 -20.43
N GLU A 243 4.33 1.05 -21.64
CA GLU A 243 5.38 0.61 -22.56
C GLU A 243 6.75 1.21 -22.18
N GLU A 244 6.76 2.44 -21.67
CA GLU A 244 7.97 3.09 -21.16
C GLU A 244 8.55 2.37 -19.94
N ALA A 245 7.66 1.77 -19.13
CA ALA A 245 8.02 1.05 -17.93
C ALA A 245 8.28 -0.45 -18.13
N GLU A 246 8.33 -0.93 -19.37
CA GLU A 246 8.48 -2.34 -19.70
C GLU A 246 9.59 -3.03 -18.88
N LYS A 247 9.26 -4.11 -18.17
CA LYS A 247 10.11 -4.85 -17.22
C LYS A 247 10.65 -4.01 -16.06
N GLY A 248 10.08 -2.84 -15.84
CA GLY A 248 10.42 -1.91 -14.79
C GLY A 248 9.31 -1.71 -13.78
N THR A 249 9.21 -0.50 -13.26
CA THR A 249 8.23 -0.14 -12.24
C THR A 249 7.49 1.15 -12.64
N ILE A 250 6.16 1.14 -12.56
CA ILE A 250 5.35 2.35 -12.55
C ILE A 250 5.05 2.73 -11.10
N TYR A 251 5.37 3.97 -10.74
CA TYR A 251 4.86 4.58 -9.52
C TYR A 251 3.72 5.54 -9.89
N LEU A 252 2.48 5.09 -9.63
CA LEU A 252 1.25 5.84 -9.88
C LEU A 252 0.80 6.49 -8.58
N CYS A 253 0.95 7.81 -8.45
CA CYS A 253 0.58 8.54 -7.25
C CYS A 253 -0.73 9.32 -7.41
N GLU A 254 -1.35 9.67 -6.26
CA GLU A 254 -2.60 10.42 -6.14
C GLU A 254 -3.77 9.76 -6.93
N ILE A 255 -3.92 8.41 -6.75
CA ILE A 255 -4.90 7.60 -7.51
C ILE A 255 -6.35 7.99 -7.28
N GLU A 256 -6.65 8.72 -6.22
CA GLU A 256 -7.96 9.32 -5.96
C GLU A 256 -8.46 10.24 -7.09
N HIS A 257 -7.55 10.70 -7.95
CA HIS A 257 -7.89 11.54 -9.11
C HIS A 257 -8.22 10.74 -10.38
N LEU A 258 -8.12 9.40 -10.33
CA LEU A 258 -8.48 8.55 -11.46
C LEU A 258 -9.98 8.57 -11.72
N THR A 259 -10.37 8.76 -12.99
CA THR A 259 -11.77 8.58 -13.41
C THR A 259 -12.20 7.12 -13.24
N ARG A 260 -13.51 6.88 -13.08
CA ARG A 260 -14.06 5.51 -12.94
C ARG A 260 -13.63 4.60 -14.09
N SER A 261 -13.60 5.10 -15.32
CA SER A 261 -13.12 4.36 -16.48
C SER A 261 -11.66 3.95 -16.35
N MET A 262 -10.79 4.86 -15.87
CA MET A 262 -9.39 4.54 -15.63
C MET A 262 -9.20 3.51 -14.52
N GLN A 263 -10.01 3.59 -13.47
CA GLN A 263 -9.95 2.62 -12.36
C GLN A 263 -10.27 1.20 -12.85
N VAL A 264 -11.30 1.02 -13.67
CA VAL A 264 -11.66 -0.28 -14.27
C VAL A 264 -10.54 -0.83 -15.16
N ARG A 265 -9.95 0.03 -16.00
CA ARG A 265 -8.85 -0.38 -16.89
C ARG A 265 -7.58 -0.72 -16.11
N LEU A 266 -7.28 0.06 -15.08
CA LEU A 266 -6.13 -0.21 -14.20
C LEU A 266 -6.30 -1.55 -13.48
N LEU A 267 -7.49 -1.82 -12.93
CA LEU A 267 -7.78 -3.11 -12.29
C LEU A 267 -7.52 -4.28 -13.24
N ARG A 268 -7.98 -4.19 -14.49
CA ARG A 268 -7.72 -5.24 -15.49
C ARG A 268 -6.21 -5.46 -15.70
N VAL A 269 -5.43 -4.38 -15.81
CA VAL A 269 -3.96 -4.50 -15.96
C VAL A 269 -3.33 -5.15 -14.74
N LEU A 270 -3.78 -4.78 -13.53
CA LEU A 270 -3.26 -5.34 -12.27
C LEU A 270 -3.58 -6.83 -12.13
N GLN A 271 -4.77 -7.28 -12.60
CA GLN A 271 -5.21 -8.66 -12.49
C GLN A 271 -4.62 -9.57 -13.59
N THR A 272 -4.65 -9.13 -14.84
CA THR A 272 -4.34 -9.98 -16.00
C THR A 272 -3.10 -9.54 -16.79
N GLY A 273 -2.55 -8.37 -16.48
CA GLY A 273 -1.52 -7.72 -17.29
C GLY A 273 -2.04 -7.20 -18.65
N GLU A 274 -3.32 -7.38 -18.97
CA GLU A 274 -3.87 -7.06 -20.28
C GLU A 274 -4.37 -5.62 -20.38
N TYR A 275 -4.09 -4.99 -21.52
CA TYR A 275 -4.57 -3.65 -21.84
C TYR A 275 -4.78 -3.44 -23.33
N TYR A 276 -5.45 -2.32 -23.66
CA TYR A 276 -5.63 -1.84 -25.02
C TYR A 276 -5.11 -0.41 -25.11
N ARG A 277 -4.41 -0.10 -26.22
CA ARG A 277 -4.15 1.30 -26.57
C ARG A 277 -5.43 2.03 -26.93
N GLU A 278 -5.47 3.33 -26.77
CA GLU A 278 -6.55 4.14 -27.31
C GLU A 278 -6.68 3.94 -28.83
N ASN A 279 -7.90 3.85 -29.30
CA ASN A 279 -8.26 3.58 -30.71
C ASN A 279 -7.78 2.21 -31.22
N SER A 280 -7.62 1.21 -30.36
CA SER A 280 -7.25 -0.15 -30.73
C SER A 280 -8.08 -1.17 -29.97
N THR A 281 -8.42 -2.27 -30.65
CA THR A 281 -9.03 -3.46 -30.03
C THR A 281 -8.02 -4.59 -29.82
N GLN A 282 -6.76 -4.36 -30.17
CA GLN A 282 -5.70 -5.34 -30.01
C GLN A 282 -5.28 -5.44 -28.53
N ILE A 283 -5.40 -6.64 -27.97
CA ILE A 283 -4.92 -6.94 -26.60
C ILE A 283 -3.38 -6.88 -26.60
N ARG A 284 -2.83 -6.21 -25.61
CA ARG A 284 -1.40 -6.18 -25.27
C ARG A 284 -1.21 -6.66 -23.84
N LYS A 285 -0.05 -7.16 -23.52
CA LYS A 285 0.36 -7.53 -22.15
C LYS A 285 1.43 -6.57 -21.66
N ALA A 286 1.26 -6.09 -20.45
CA ALA A 286 2.23 -5.28 -19.72
C ALA A 286 3.02 -6.19 -18.77
N ASP A 287 4.34 -6.16 -18.88
CA ASP A 287 5.27 -6.76 -17.91
C ASP A 287 5.85 -5.64 -17.06
N VAL A 288 5.04 -5.13 -16.10
CA VAL A 288 5.36 -3.95 -15.31
C VAL A 288 4.95 -4.18 -13.86
N ARG A 289 5.83 -3.83 -12.93
CA ARG A 289 5.48 -3.78 -11.51
C ARG A 289 4.80 -2.46 -11.17
N PHE A 290 3.75 -2.52 -10.34
CA PHE A 290 3.04 -1.33 -9.87
C PHE A 290 3.38 -1.01 -8.41
N ILE A 291 3.73 0.25 -8.16
CA ILE A 291 3.68 0.88 -6.86
C ILE A 291 2.66 2.00 -6.97
N VAL A 292 1.65 1.98 -6.13
CA VAL A 292 0.51 2.92 -6.22
C VAL A 292 0.43 3.68 -4.91
N SER A 293 0.00 4.95 -4.92
CA SER A 293 -0.18 5.66 -3.66
C SER A 293 -1.39 6.59 -3.65
N SER A 294 -1.95 6.79 -2.44
CA SER A 294 -3.00 7.76 -2.16
C SER A 294 -2.65 8.61 -0.94
N SER A 295 -3.08 9.86 -0.98
CA SER A 295 -3.03 10.79 0.16
C SER A 295 -4.30 10.73 1.01
N LEU A 296 -5.33 10.02 0.54
CA LEU A 296 -6.63 9.90 1.17
C LEU A 296 -6.87 8.48 1.68
N ASN A 297 -7.63 8.36 2.78
CA ASN A 297 -8.17 7.07 3.19
C ASN A 297 -9.37 6.72 2.30
N LEU A 298 -9.10 6.02 1.19
CA LEU A 298 -10.10 5.64 0.20
C LEU A 298 -11.13 4.62 0.72
N ALA A 299 -10.84 3.95 1.84
CA ALA A 299 -11.79 3.05 2.51
C ALA A 299 -12.86 3.81 3.30
N ALA A 300 -12.71 5.13 3.50
CA ALA A 300 -13.71 5.93 4.18
C ALA A 300 -14.99 6.05 3.37
N GLU A 301 -16.15 6.02 4.07
CA GLU A 301 -17.50 5.99 3.48
C GLU A 301 -17.73 7.06 2.40
N LYS A 302 -17.18 8.26 2.58
CA LYS A 302 -17.32 9.38 1.61
C LYS A 302 -16.69 9.14 0.24
N TYR A 303 -15.81 8.12 0.08
CA TYR A 303 -15.16 7.80 -1.19
C TYR A 303 -15.74 6.56 -1.86
N GLN A 304 -16.69 5.83 -1.22
CA GLN A 304 -17.25 4.58 -1.73
C GLN A 304 -17.97 4.74 -3.07
N GLU A 305 -18.60 5.89 -3.32
CA GLU A 305 -19.27 6.19 -4.59
C GLU A 305 -18.30 6.57 -5.71
N ILE A 306 -17.15 7.13 -5.37
CA ILE A 306 -16.19 7.72 -6.32
C ILE A 306 -15.12 6.72 -6.71
N PHE A 307 -14.64 5.91 -5.75
CA PHE A 307 -13.55 4.97 -5.96
C PHE A 307 -14.06 3.52 -6.05
N SER A 308 -13.46 2.72 -6.94
CA SER A 308 -13.84 1.31 -7.14
C SER A 308 -13.47 0.48 -5.93
N HIS A 309 -14.44 -0.25 -5.39
CA HIS A 309 -14.21 -1.19 -4.29
C HIS A 309 -13.24 -2.30 -4.71
N ASP A 310 -13.43 -2.86 -5.91
CA ASP A 310 -12.59 -3.95 -6.42
C ASP A 310 -11.15 -3.51 -6.61
N LEU A 311 -10.93 -2.30 -7.17
CA LEU A 311 -9.58 -1.75 -7.30
C LEU A 311 -8.95 -1.46 -5.94
N LEU A 312 -9.70 -0.82 -5.02
CA LEU A 312 -9.21 -0.54 -3.68
C LEU A 312 -8.81 -1.82 -2.97
N TYR A 313 -9.68 -2.82 -3.03
CA TYR A 313 -9.46 -4.11 -2.43
C TYR A 313 -8.17 -4.76 -2.97
N HIS A 314 -8.02 -4.87 -4.29
CA HIS A 314 -6.83 -5.44 -4.93
C HIS A 314 -5.54 -4.71 -4.49
N LEU A 315 -5.61 -3.39 -4.31
CA LEU A 315 -4.48 -2.58 -3.87
C LEU A 315 -4.16 -2.76 -2.37
N MET A 316 -5.20 -2.93 -1.52
CA MET A 316 -5.03 -3.06 -0.06
C MET A 316 -4.30 -4.33 0.37
N ILE A 317 -4.23 -5.35 -0.49
CA ILE A 317 -3.55 -6.63 -0.22
C ILE A 317 -2.11 -6.41 0.27
N ASN A 318 -1.36 -5.51 -0.37
CA ASN A 318 0.01 -5.18 0.01
C ASN A 318 0.12 -3.68 0.29
N SER A 319 -0.48 -3.24 1.39
CA SER A 319 -0.48 -1.83 1.77
C SER A 319 0.59 -1.50 2.80
N LEU A 320 1.26 -0.37 2.59
CA LEU A 320 2.25 0.22 3.49
C LEU A 320 1.75 1.59 3.94
N SER A 321 1.65 1.81 5.25
CA SER A 321 1.15 3.07 5.80
C SER A 321 2.28 3.93 6.31
N VAL A 322 2.51 5.09 5.68
CA VAL A 322 3.54 6.05 6.07
C VAL A 322 2.97 7.02 7.09
N PRO A 323 3.46 7.01 8.35
CA PRO A 323 2.95 7.89 9.38
C PRO A 323 3.25 9.36 9.07
N PRO A 324 2.35 10.29 9.46
CA PRO A 324 2.61 11.72 9.33
C PRO A 324 3.73 12.17 10.26
N LEU A 325 4.38 13.29 9.93
CA LEU A 325 5.55 13.77 10.67
C LEU A 325 5.26 14.01 12.16
N ARG A 326 4.05 14.49 12.51
CA ARG A 326 3.63 14.70 13.90
C ARG A 326 3.61 13.44 14.77
N GLU A 327 3.54 12.25 14.16
CA GLU A 327 3.57 10.95 14.86
C GLU A 327 4.98 10.37 14.99
N ARG A 328 5.98 10.99 14.31
CA ARG A 328 7.41 10.59 14.35
C ARG A 328 8.33 11.77 14.61
N MET A 329 7.97 12.61 15.59
CA MET A 329 8.75 13.82 15.91
C MET A 329 10.18 13.55 16.37
N GLY A 330 10.51 12.31 16.78
CA GLY A 330 11.87 11.86 17.01
C GLY A 330 12.79 11.99 15.79
N ASP A 331 12.23 11.94 14.57
CA ASP A 331 12.97 12.13 13.33
C ASP A 331 13.32 13.59 13.03
N LEU A 332 12.69 14.56 13.70
CA LEU A 332 12.82 15.98 13.36
C LEU A 332 14.28 16.48 13.31
N PRO A 333 15.16 16.19 14.28
CA PRO A 333 16.55 16.64 14.20
C PRO A 333 17.31 16.04 13.00
N LEU A 334 17.07 14.76 12.70
CA LEU A 334 17.67 14.06 11.57
C LEU A 334 17.17 14.64 10.23
N LEU A 335 15.89 14.92 10.12
CA LEU A 335 15.25 15.50 8.93
C LEU A 335 15.69 16.94 8.68
N ILE A 336 15.86 17.74 9.74
CA ILE A 336 16.41 19.10 9.64
C ILE A 336 17.81 19.05 9.03
N GLU A 337 18.67 18.17 9.53
CA GLU A 337 20.04 18.03 9.01
C GLU A 337 20.05 17.50 7.57
N PHE A 338 19.17 16.56 7.25
CA PHE A 338 19.00 16.04 5.90
C PHE A 338 18.63 17.15 4.91
N PHE A 339 17.60 17.96 5.23
CA PHE A 339 17.19 19.07 4.36
C PHE A 339 18.22 20.21 4.34
N ARG A 340 18.95 20.44 5.44
CA ARG A 340 20.05 21.39 5.46
C ARG A 340 21.12 21.02 4.41
N ARG A 341 21.54 19.74 4.39
CA ARG A 341 22.53 19.24 3.41
C ARG A 341 22.03 19.38 1.98
N GLN A 342 20.79 19.02 1.72
CA GLN A 342 20.19 19.18 0.39
C GLN A 342 20.07 20.64 -0.05
N GLY A 343 19.65 21.53 0.85
CA GLY A 343 19.46 22.95 0.56
C GLY A 343 20.78 23.73 0.45
N GLN A 344 21.89 23.22 1.02
CA GLN A 344 23.16 23.95 1.05
C GLN A 344 23.69 24.33 -0.34
N SER A 345 23.48 23.49 -1.34
CA SER A 345 23.91 23.76 -2.72
C SER A 345 23.19 24.96 -3.37
N LYS A 346 22.04 25.33 -2.84
CA LYS A 346 21.19 26.44 -3.33
C LYS A 346 21.53 27.77 -2.67
N ILE A 347 22.40 27.76 -1.64
CA ILE A 347 22.68 28.93 -0.80
C ILE A 347 24.16 29.23 -0.82
N PRO A 348 24.56 30.48 -1.19
CA PRO A 348 25.97 30.81 -1.40
C PRO A 348 26.82 30.82 -0.13
N ARG A 349 26.19 31.01 1.04
CA ARG A 349 26.90 30.99 2.34
C ARG A 349 26.75 29.65 3.03
N PRO A 350 27.74 29.19 3.79
CA PRO A 350 27.66 27.96 4.54
C PRO A 350 26.72 28.12 5.76
N VAL A 351 25.73 27.22 5.86
CA VAL A 351 24.91 27.04 7.06
C VAL A 351 25.39 25.79 7.77
N THR A 352 25.92 25.96 8.99
CA THR A 352 26.54 24.87 9.75
C THR A 352 25.58 24.15 10.69
N GLY A 353 24.44 24.78 11.04
CA GLY A 353 23.46 24.17 11.93
C GLY A 353 22.31 25.09 12.30
N PHE A 354 21.50 24.61 13.23
CA PHE A 354 20.31 25.30 13.78
C PHE A 354 20.44 25.45 15.29
N ALA A 355 19.99 26.59 15.80
CA ALA A 355 19.98 26.83 17.25
C ALA A 355 19.01 25.86 17.96
N PRO A 356 19.32 25.40 19.19
CA PRO A 356 18.41 24.50 19.93
C PRO A 356 16.99 25.04 20.08
N ALA A 357 16.85 26.34 20.36
CA ALA A 357 15.55 27.02 20.45
C ALA A 357 14.75 26.98 19.14
N TYR A 358 15.43 26.97 17.98
CA TYR A 358 14.79 26.82 16.68
C TYR A 358 14.17 25.41 16.53
N VAL A 359 14.93 24.36 16.86
CA VAL A 359 14.46 22.96 16.80
C VAL A 359 13.32 22.73 17.79
N GLU A 360 13.43 23.27 19.02
CA GLU A 360 12.39 23.19 20.03
C GLU A 360 11.08 23.86 19.56
N LEU A 361 11.19 25.01 18.90
CA LEU A 361 10.00 25.69 18.37
C LEU A 361 9.34 24.88 17.26
N LEU A 362 10.12 24.31 16.36
CA LEU A 362 9.62 23.44 15.27
C LEU A 362 8.98 22.15 15.80
N SER A 363 9.40 21.61 16.95
CA SER A 363 8.78 20.42 17.54
C SER A 363 7.34 20.63 17.99
N LYS A 364 6.90 21.89 18.11
CA LYS A 364 5.53 22.28 18.50
C LYS A 364 4.59 22.48 17.31
N HIS A 365 5.08 22.28 16.07
CA HIS A 365 4.28 22.42 14.85
C HIS A 365 3.72 21.08 14.37
N ASP A 366 2.53 21.08 13.76
CA ASP A 366 1.82 19.84 13.32
C ASP A 366 2.20 19.35 11.93
N TYR A 367 2.81 20.21 11.12
CA TYR A 367 3.20 19.90 9.77
C TYR A 367 2.05 19.34 8.89
N PRO A 368 1.01 20.11 8.58
CA PRO A 368 -0.09 19.64 7.74
C PRO A 368 0.34 19.14 6.36
N ASP A 369 1.42 19.70 5.78
CA ASP A 369 2.07 19.20 4.57
C ASP A 369 3.37 18.39 4.86
N ASN A 370 3.53 17.87 6.07
CA ASN A 370 4.56 16.93 6.48
C ASN A 370 6.00 17.35 6.09
N LEU A 371 6.76 16.46 5.41
CA LEU A 371 8.15 16.70 5.03
C LEU A 371 8.30 17.82 3.98
N GLN A 372 7.27 18.03 3.16
CA GLN A 372 7.29 19.09 2.16
C GLN A 372 7.26 20.47 2.83
N GLU A 373 6.41 20.63 3.86
CA GLU A 373 6.36 21.86 4.65
C GLU A 373 7.66 22.04 5.45
N LEU A 374 8.14 20.99 6.14
CA LEU A 374 9.40 21.04 6.87
C LEU A 374 10.56 21.47 5.96
N ARG A 375 10.68 20.87 4.78
CA ARG A 375 11.70 21.24 3.78
C ARG A 375 11.61 22.71 3.42
N THR A 376 10.42 23.22 3.14
CA THR A 376 10.21 24.63 2.78
C THR A 376 10.61 25.56 3.93
N ILE A 377 10.25 25.20 5.18
CA ILE A 377 10.62 25.96 6.36
C ILE A 377 12.16 26.01 6.50
N ILE A 378 12.82 24.87 6.38
CA ILE A 378 14.29 24.79 6.53
C ILE A 378 14.99 25.58 5.41
N GLU A 379 14.64 25.36 4.14
CA GLU A 379 15.24 26.08 3.01
C GLU A 379 15.05 27.60 3.15
N THR A 380 13.83 28.04 3.49
CA THR A 380 13.55 29.47 3.70
C THR A 380 14.30 30.05 4.89
N SER A 381 14.37 29.33 6.01
CA SER A 381 15.10 29.80 7.17
C SER A 381 16.61 29.88 6.92
N MET A 382 17.16 28.95 6.12
CA MET A 382 18.54 29.02 5.70
C MET A 382 18.84 30.27 4.82
N VAL A 383 17.90 30.65 3.97
CA VAL A 383 18.00 31.88 3.17
C VAL A 383 17.97 33.13 4.08
N ASN A 384 17.05 33.16 5.05
CA ASN A 384 16.83 34.31 5.92
C ASN A 384 17.90 34.46 7.04
N ALA A 385 18.67 33.41 7.33
CA ALA A 385 19.62 33.44 8.42
C ALA A 385 20.73 34.46 8.15
N GLU A 386 21.16 35.23 9.12
CA GLU A 386 22.22 36.24 9.01
C GLU A 386 23.63 35.63 9.22
N GLY A 387 23.72 34.52 9.96
CA GLY A 387 24.98 33.84 10.29
C GLY A 387 25.00 32.36 9.83
N PRO A 388 26.07 31.65 10.20
CA PRO A 388 26.21 30.23 9.86
C PRO A 388 25.27 29.32 10.66
N VAL A 389 24.72 29.79 11.78
CA VAL A 389 23.73 29.08 12.60
C VAL A 389 22.37 29.74 12.43
N VAL A 390 21.37 28.95 12.04
CA VAL A 390 19.99 29.43 11.86
C VAL A 390 19.34 29.60 13.22
N THR A 391 18.84 30.78 13.50
CA THR A 391 18.13 31.11 14.76
C THR A 391 16.63 31.26 14.55
N VAL A 392 15.87 31.44 15.63
CA VAL A 392 14.41 31.59 15.60
C VAL A 392 13.95 32.80 14.75
N GLU A 393 14.79 33.84 14.67
CA GLU A 393 14.51 35.04 13.88
C GLU A 393 14.45 34.76 12.38
N ALA A 394 15.14 33.73 11.91
CA ALA A 394 15.14 33.30 10.51
C ALA A 394 13.88 32.51 10.12
N LEU A 395 13.06 32.05 11.07
CA LEU A 395 11.80 31.37 10.76
C LEU A 395 10.84 32.26 9.98
N PRO A 396 10.11 31.70 8.98
CA PRO A 396 9.06 32.41 8.30
C PRO A 396 8.01 32.97 9.28
N PRO A 397 7.55 34.22 9.14
CA PRO A 397 6.65 34.87 10.09
C PRO A 397 5.35 34.08 10.34
N TYR A 398 4.81 33.45 9.30
CA TYR A 398 3.56 32.68 9.39
C TYR A 398 3.71 31.43 10.27
N ILE A 399 4.89 30.80 10.29
CA ILE A 399 5.16 29.64 11.17
C ILE A 399 5.20 30.10 12.63
N ARG A 400 5.90 31.21 12.91
CA ARG A 400 5.92 31.76 14.27
C ARG A 400 4.51 32.08 14.77
N GLN A 401 3.68 32.71 13.92
CA GLN A 401 2.30 33.05 14.27
C GLN A 401 1.45 31.80 14.54
N LYS A 402 1.55 30.76 13.71
CA LYS A 402 0.83 29.50 13.90
C LYS A 402 1.19 28.81 15.21
N ILE A 403 2.49 28.72 15.53
CA ILE A 403 2.94 28.08 16.77
C ILE A 403 2.51 28.86 18.00
N VAL A 404 2.62 30.20 17.97
CA VAL A 404 2.19 31.07 19.09
C VAL A 404 0.68 30.99 19.29
N ALA A 405 -0.12 31.06 18.22
CA ALA A 405 -1.58 30.97 18.30
C ALA A 405 -2.03 29.63 18.91
N ARG A 406 -1.34 28.54 18.60
CA ARG A 406 -1.63 27.22 19.15
C ARG A 406 -1.25 27.10 20.63
N ALA A 407 -0.10 27.62 21.02
CA ALA A 407 0.30 27.65 22.43
C ALA A 407 -0.72 28.41 23.28
N ALA A 408 -1.32 29.50 22.74
CA ALA A 408 -2.39 30.27 23.40
C ALA A 408 -3.71 29.45 23.45
N ALA A 409 -4.05 28.69 22.41
CA ALA A 409 -5.27 27.88 22.38
C ALA A 409 -5.17 26.63 23.28
N GLY A 410 -4.01 25.99 23.37
CA GLY A 410 -3.76 24.85 24.27
C GLY A 410 -3.74 25.23 25.77
N GLY A 411 -3.35 26.44 26.10
CA GLY A 411 -3.42 26.99 27.48
C GLY A 411 -4.83 27.29 27.99
N ALA A 412 -5.79 27.53 27.10
CA ALA A 412 -7.17 27.82 27.46
C ALA A 412 -8.03 26.56 27.77
N GLY A 413 -7.60 25.37 27.27
CA GLY A 413 -8.31 24.10 27.49
C GLY A 413 -7.91 23.36 28.77
N ALA A 414 -6.86 23.82 29.50
CA ALA A 414 -6.37 23.16 30.72
C ALA A 414 -6.87 23.84 32.00
N ALA A 415 -7.74 24.88 31.87
CA ALA A 415 -8.26 25.65 32.99
C ALA A 415 -9.80 25.62 33.10
N SER A 416 -10.44 24.56 32.55
CA SER A 416 -11.91 24.38 32.70
C SER A 416 -12.20 23.07 33.42
#